data_e68f4d301619a703b39e5c7efdf922eb
#
_entry.id   e68f4d301619a703b39e5c7efdf922eb
#
_cell.length_a   1.000
_cell.length_b   1.000
_cell.length_c   1.000
_cell.angle_alpha   90.00
_cell.angle_beta   90.00
_cell.angle_gamma   90.00
#
_symmetry.space_group_name_H-M   'P 1'
#
loop_
_entity.id
_entity.type
_entity.pdbx_description
1 polymer ?
#
loop_
_entity_poly.entity_id
_entity_poly.type
_entity_poly.pdbx_seq_one_letter_code
_entity_poly.pdbx_strand_id
1 'polypeptide(L)'
;MADLEKTAAVETADAAPLDTAKGAEIMEKYEKESRTRKFTADWLNKLVYVLCLAFTLYHLAYASGIHVLQMVNIKHHAIHVGLVLVIGFLLYPAFKKSSRKKVAWYDWVLFALSAVMPIYVFIRYPVFISTGFQGETIDIIMGTILILLVLECSRRLSGPALSILSIIFLAYGLFGRYLPGIF
;
A
#
# COMPACT_ATOMS: atom_id res chain seq x y z
N MET A 1 -50.95 14.11 -23.65
CA MET A 1 -50.60 12.81 -23.05
C MET A 1 -49.74 11.96 -23.99
N ALA A 2 -50.01 11.92 -25.28
CA ALA A 2 -49.22 11.13 -26.27
C ALA A 2 -47.77 11.62 -26.49
N ASP A 3 -47.50 12.93 -26.28
CA ASP A 3 -46.14 13.46 -26.45
C ASP A 3 -45.20 13.17 -25.25
N LEU A 4 -45.73 13.03 -24.04
CA LEU A 4 -44.96 12.65 -22.86
C LEU A 4 -44.56 11.18 -22.88
N GLU A 5 -45.39 10.33 -23.47
CA GLU A 5 -45.10 8.90 -23.62
C GLU A 5 -44.06 8.63 -24.71
N LYS A 6 -44.06 9.45 -25.77
CA LYS A 6 -42.99 9.41 -26.79
C LYS A 6 -41.62 9.88 -26.29
N THR A 7 -41.61 10.90 -25.43
CA THR A 7 -40.34 11.41 -24.85
C THR A 7 -39.74 10.41 -23.85
N ALA A 8 -40.59 9.75 -23.05
CA ALA A 8 -40.12 8.69 -22.14
C ALA A 8 -39.63 7.43 -22.88
N ALA A 9 -40.24 7.09 -24.02
CA ALA A 9 -39.84 5.96 -24.85
C ALA A 9 -38.52 6.22 -25.61
N VAL A 10 -38.19 7.47 -25.91
CA VAL A 10 -36.91 7.85 -26.58
C VAL A 10 -35.80 7.87 -25.56
N GLU A 11 -36.06 8.26 -24.30
CA GLU A 11 -35.05 8.32 -23.25
C GLU A 11 -34.62 6.93 -22.72
N THR A 12 -35.52 5.93 -22.86
CA THR A 12 -35.21 4.54 -22.50
C THR A 12 -34.54 3.72 -23.63
N ALA A 13 -34.58 4.22 -24.88
CA ALA A 13 -34.03 3.53 -26.03
C ALA A 13 -32.53 3.82 -26.26
N ASP A 14 -31.96 4.84 -25.62
CA ASP A 14 -30.54 5.23 -25.80
C ASP A 14 -29.61 4.74 -24.67
N ALA A 15 -30.12 3.95 -23.74
CA ALA A 15 -29.29 3.11 -22.88
C ALA A 15 -28.97 1.81 -23.64
N ALA A 16 -28.19 1.94 -24.72
CA ALA A 16 -27.56 0.78 -25.34
C ALA A 16 -26.87 -0.01 -24.24
N PRO A 17 -26.99 -1.36 -24.15
CA PRO A 17 -26.26 -2.14 -23.20
C PRO A 17 -24.80 -1.76 -23.41
N LEU A 18 -24.19 -1.18 -22.39
CA LEU A 18 -22.74 -0.88 -22.36
C LEU A 18 -22.07 -2.13 -22.92
N ASP A 19 -21.53 -1.97 -24.11
CA ASP A 19 -21.02 -3.05 -24.92
C ASP A 19 -20.10 -3.88 -24.02
N THR A 20 -20.60 -5.01 -23.54
CA THR A 20 -19.90 -5.85 -22.56
C THR A 20 -18.53 -6.25 -23.12
N ALA A 21 -18.41 -6.32 -24.45
CA ALA A 21 -17.18 -6.50 -25.18
C ALA A 21 -16.25 -5.28 -25.04
N LYS A 22 -16.78 -4.07 -25.16
CA LYS A 22 -16.01 -2.82 -25.03
C LYS A 22 -15.59 -2.56 -23.58
N GLY A 23 -16.47 -2.90 -22.63
CA GLY A 23 -16.15 -2.90 -21.20
C GLY A 23 -15.05 -3.91 -20.87
N ALA A 24 -15.13 -5.12 -21.42
CA ALA A 24 -14.09 -6.15 -21.24
C ALA A 24 -12.76 -5.75 -21.89
N GLU A 25 -12.78 -5.11 -23.07
CA GLU A 25 -11.56 -4.61 -23.73
C GLU A 25 -10.90 -3.48 -22.94
N ILE A 26 -11.70 -2.55 -22.42
CA ILE A 26 -11.21 -1.47 -21.55
C ILE A 26 -10.62 -2.06 -20.27
N MET A 27 -11.30 -2.99 -19.61
CA MET A 27 -10.80 -3.68 -18.42
C MET A 27 -9.51 -4.44 -18.71
N GLU A 28 -9.42 -5.15 -19.84
CA GLU A 28 -8.19 -5.86 -20.26
C GLU A 28 -7.03 -4.88 -20.51
N LYS A 29 -7.31 -3.71 -21.08
CA LYS A 29 -6.31 -2.65 -21.28
C LYS A 29 -5.80 -2.11 -19.95
N TYR A 30 -6.71 -1.75 -19.02
CA TYR A 30 -6.32 -1.31 -17.67
C TYR A 30 -5.59 -2.40 -16.89
N GLU A 31 -5.98 -3.66 -17.02
CA GLU A 31 -5.28 -4.79 -16.42
C GLU A 31 -3.87 -5.00 -17.00
N LYS A 32 -3.67 -4.75 -18.29
CA LYS A 32 -2.33 -4.79 -18.92
C LYS A 32 -1.45 -3.63 -18.47
N GLU A 33 -2.05 -2.46 -18.23
CA GLU A 33 -1.35 -1.27 -17.71
C GLU A 33 -1.08 -1.38 -16.21
N SER A 34 -1.93 -2.08 -15.45
CA SER A 34 -1.71 -2.33 -14.03
C SER A 34 -0.47 -3.21 -13.85
N ARG A 35 0.45 -2.77 -13.00
CA ARG A 35 1.69 -3.50 -12.70
C ARG A 35 1.48 -4.65 -11.71
N THR A 36 0.24 -4.98 -11.39
CA THR A 36 -0.08 -6.00 -10.40
C THR A 36 0.26 -7.40 -10.91
N ARG A 37 0.66 -8.27 -9.99
CA ARG A 37 0.88 -9.69 -10.28
C ARG A 37 -0.43 -10.43 -10.42
N LYS A 38 -0.46 -11.37 -11.37
CA LYS A 38 -1.52 -12.38 -11.52
C LYS A 38 -0.87 -13.75 -11.24
N PHE A 39 -1.04 -14.25 -10.03
CA PHE A 39 -0.41 -15.51 -9.63
C PHE A 39 -1.06 -16.68 -10.33
N THR A 40 -0.22 -17.63 -10.82
CA THR A 40 -0.69 -18.91 -11.34
C THR A 40 -1.05 -19.88 -10.19
N ALA A 41 -0.49 -19.66 -9.01
CA ALA A 41 -0.76 -20.49 -7.84
C ALA A 41 -1.98 -19.98 -7.07
N ASP A 42 -3.02 -20.79 -6.96
CA ASP A 42 -4.29 -20.43 -6.31
C ASP A 42 -4.12 -20.05 -4.83
N TRP A 43 -3.17 -20.69 -4.13
CA TRP A 43 -2.90 -20.38 -2.73
C TRP A 43 -2.39 -18.95 -2.53
N LEU A 44 -1.58 -18.41 -3.48
CA LEU A 44 -1.11 -17.01 -3.42
C LEU A 44 -2.26 -16.02 -3.64
N ASN A 45 -3.16 -16.33 -4.57
CA ASN A 45 -4.36 -15.51 -4.79
C ASN A 45 -5.24 -15.49 -3.53
N LYS A 46 -5.44 -16.66 -2.90
CA LYS A 46 -6.16 -16.76 -1.64
C LYS A 46 -5.48 -16.00 -0.51
N LEU A 47 -4.15 -16.10 -0.41
CA LEU A 47 -3.35 -15.37 0.59
C LEU A 47 -3.54 -13.85 0.44
N VAL A 48 -3.41 -13.31 -0.77
CA VAL A 48 -3.63 -11.88 -1.04
C VAL A 48 -5.05 -11.48 -0.68
N TYR A 49 -6.04 -12.26 -1.09
CA TYR A 49 -7.44 -11.99 -0.78
C TYR A 49 -7.68 -11.91 0.74
N VAL A 50 -7.17 -12.89 1.50
CA VAL A 50 -7.29 -12.94 2.96
C VAL A 50 -6.58 -11.75 3.61
N LEU A 51 -5.37 -11.38 3.13
CA LEU A 51 -4.63 -10.23 3.64
C LEU A 51 -5.38 -8.91 3.37
N CYS A 52 -5.92 -8.72 2.17
CA CYS A 52 -6.70 -7.53 1.85
C CYS A 52 -8.00 -7.46 2.66
N LEU A 53 -8.69 -8.59 2.82
CA LEU A 53 -9.90 -8.67 3.63
C LEU A 53 -9.59 -8.36 5.11
N ALA A 54 -8.56 -8.98 5.68
CA ALA A 54 -8.11 -8.74 7.05
C ALA A 54 -7.72 -7.28 7.26
N PHE A 55 -6.99 -6.68 6.29
CA PHE A 55 -6.63 -5.27 6.31
C PHE A 55 -7.86 -4.36 6.35
N THR A 56 -8.83 -4.61 5.48
CA THR A 56 -10.07 -3.82 5.41
C THR A 56 -10.90 -3.96 6.69
N LEU A 57 -11.10 -5.19 7.16
CA LEU A 57 -11.87 -5.46 8.38
C LEU A 57 -11.21 -4.86 9.62
N TYR A 58 -9.88 -4.96 9.72
CA TYR A 58 -9.12 -4.35 10.81
C TYR A 58 -9.32 -2.84 10.86
N HIS A 59 -9.19 -2.14 9.72
CA HIS A 59 -9.35 -0.68 9.67
C HIS A 59 -10.78 -0.23 9.90
N LEU A 60 -11.76 -0.97 9.38
CA LEU A 60 -13.17 -0.71 9.63
C LEU A 60 -13.50 -0.87 11.12
N ALA A 61 -13.03 -1.94 11.74
CA ALA A 61 -13.22 -2.19 13.17
C ALA A 61 -12.50 -1.15 14.05
N TYR A 62 -11.29 -0.72 13.66
CA TYR A 62 -10.59 0.36 14.35
C TYR A 62 -11.34 1.69 14.21
N ALA A 63 -11.81 2.04 13.01
CA ALA A 63 -12.56 3.26 12.75
C ALA A 63 -13.94 3.30 13.44
N SER A 64 -14.57 2.14 13.67
CA SER A 64 -15.86 2.04 14.37
C SER A 64 -15.77 2.31 15.87
N GLY A 65 -14.57 2.50 16.43
CA GLY A 65 -14.38 2.84 17.84
C GLY A 65 -14.55 1.68 18.81
N ILE A 66 -14.42 0.44 18.34
CA ILE A 66 -14.47 -0.74 19.21
C ILE A 66 -13.30 -0.68 20.20
N HIS A 67 -13.60 -0.50 21.48
CA HIS A 67 -12.61 -0.28 22.54
C HIS A 67 -11.49 -1.32 22.61
N VAL A 68 -11.79 -2.59 22.31
CA VAL A 68 -10.81 -3.69 22.32
C VAL A 68 -9.72 -3.50 21.27
N LEU A 69 -10.03 -2.80 20.16
CA LEU A 69 -9.11 -2.55 19.04
C LEU A 69 -8.47 -1.16 19.10
N GLN A 70 -8.90 -0.30 20.03
CA GLN A 70 -8.29 1.02 20.23
C GLN A 70 -6.90 0.87 20.84
N MET A 71 -5.93 0.81 19.96
CA MET A 71 -4.52 0.81 20.34
C MET A 71 -3.98 2.24 20.33
N VAL A 72 -2.85 2.43 21.00
CA VAL A 72 -2.06 3.66 20.86
C VAL A 72 -1.71 3.87 19.40
N ASN A 73 -1.82 5.12 18.91
CA ASN A 73 -1.63 5.50 17.52
C ASN A 73 -0.37 4.91 16.87
N ILE A 74 0.76 4.87 17.58
CA ILE A 74 2.02 4.32 17.07
C ILE A 74 1.87 2.84 16.69
N LYS A 75 1.22 2.04 17.53
CA LYS A 75 1.01 0.61 17.25
C LYS A 75 0.07 0.40 16.07
N HIS A 76 -1.01 1.21 16.01
CA HIS A 76 -1.95 1.17 14.88
C HIS A 76 -1.24 1.52 13.56
N HIS A 77 -0.47 2.60 13.53
CA HIS A 77 0.30 2.99 12.33
C HIS A 77 1.35 1.93 11.94
N ALA A 78 2.00 1.28 12.92
CA ALA A 78 2.94 0.20 12.64
C ALA A 78 2.26 -0.98 11.95
N ILE A 79 1.08 -1.40 12.40
CA ILE A 79 0.28 -2.45 11.73
C ILE A 79 -0.12 -2.00 10.34
N HIS A 80 -0.64 -0.77 10.20
CA HIS A 80 -1.06 -0.22 8.92
C HIS A 80 0.08 -0.25 7.89
N VAL A 81 1.22 0.35 8.22
CA VAL A 81 2.39 0.40 7.34
C VAL A 81 2.91 -1.00 7.03
N GLY A 82 3.02 -1.88 8.05
CA GLY A 82 3.46 -3.26 7.87
C GLY A 82 2.58 -4.03 6.89
N LEU A 83 1.26 -3.95 7.04
CA LEU A 83 0.31 -4.62 6.14
C LEU A 83 0.35 -4.04 4.71
N VAL A 84 0.43 -2.71 4.56
CA VAL A 84 0.57 -2.07 3.25
C VAL A 84 1.84 -2.53 2.54
N LEU A 85 2.97 -2.60 3.25
CA LEU A 85 4.24 -3.06 2.69
C LEU A 85 4.18 -4.55 2.30
N VAL A 86 3.64 -5.40 3.17
CA VAL A 86 3.45 -6.83 2.93
C VAL A 86 2.62 -7.08 1.66
N ILE A 87 1.46 -6.42 1.55
CA ILE A 87 0.58 -6.51 0.39
C ILE A 87 1.26 -5.91 -0.85
N GLY A 88 1.94 -4.78 -0.70
CA GLY A 88 2.63 -4.07 -1.78
C GLY A 88 3.75 -4.92 -2.40
N PHE A 89 4.62 -5.53 -1.60
CA PHE A 89 5.70 -6.39 -2.12
C PHE A 89 5.18 -7.70 -2.72
N LEU A 90 4.06 -8.20 -2.23
CA LEU A 90 3.44 -9.38 -2.80
C LEU A 90 2.82 -9.06 -4.17
N LEU A 91 2.05 -7.99 -4.28
CA LEU A 91 1.31 -7.64 -5.49
C LEU A 91 2.15 -6.97 -6.58
N TYR A 92 3.12 -6.13 -6.21
CA TYR A 92 3.85 -5.31 -7.18
C TYR A 92 5.29 -5.81 -7.39
N PRO A 93 5.65 -6.25 -8.62
CA PRO A 93 7.01 -6.67 -8.94
C PRO A 93 7.98 -5.49 -8.93
N ALA A 94 9.26 -5.75 -8.61
CA ALA A 94 10.31 -4.72 -8.54
C ALA A 94 10.57 -4.06 -9.90
N PHE A 95 10.51 -4.83 -11.00
CA PHE A 95 10.82 -4.37 -12.35
C PHE A 95 9.71 -4.70 -13.34
N LYS A 96 9.57 -3.85 -14.38
CA LYS A 96 8.61 -4.06 -15.48
C LYS A 96 8.81 -5.40 -16.23
N LYS A 97 10.06 -5.88 -16.29
CA LYS A 97 10.45 -7.14 -16.94
C LYS A 97 10.32 -8.38 -16.01
N SER A 98 10.04 -8.17 -14.72
CA SER A 98 9.90 -9.27 -13.77
C SER A 98 8.67 -10.11 -14.06
N SER A 99 8.75 -11.42 -13.78
CA SER A 99 7.63 -12.33 -13.97
C SER A 99 6.42 -11.87 -13.12
N ARG A 100 5.26 -11.76 -13.77
CA ARG A 100 4.00 -11.45 -13.09
C ARG A 100 3.33 -12.70 -12.48
N LYS A 101 3.83 -13.89 -12.82
CA LYS A 101 3.25 -15.18 -12.41
C LYS A 101 3.84 -15.75 -11.14
N LYS A 102 5.08 -15.36 -10.81
CA LYS A 102 5.83 -15.87 -9.65
C LYS A 102 6.38 -14.72 -8.83
N VAL A 103 6.47 -14.92 -7.52
CA VAL A 103 7.14 -14.00 -6.59
C VAL A 103 8.64 -14.28 -6.67
N ALA A 104 9.46 -13.27 -6.89
CA ALA A 104 10.91 -13.41 -6.88
C ALA A 104 11.41 -13.62 -5.44
N TRP A 105 12.57 -14.27 -5.28
CA TRP A 105 13.12 -14.58 -3.95
C TRP A 105 13.38 -13.32 -3.09
N TYR A 106 13.85 -12.25 -3.69
CA TYR A 106 14.08 -10.97 -3.02
C TYR A 106 12.78 -10.30 -2.53
N ASP A 107 11.66 -10.53 -3.21
CA ASP A 107 10.36 -10.03 -2.77
C ASP A 107 9.87 -10.75 -1.52
N TRP A 108 10.23 -12.03 -1.36
CA TRP A 108 9.98 -12.78 -0.13
C TRP A 108 10.79 -12.24 1.05
N VAL A 109 12.05 -11.81 0.80
CA VAL A 109 12.87 -11.16 1.82
C VAL A 109 12.24 -9.83 2.25
N LEU A 110 11.81 -8.99 1.30
CA LEU A 110 11.16 -7.72 1.59
C LEU A 110 9.81 -7.92 2.31
N PHE A 111 9.04 -8.93 1.90
CA PHE A 111 7.82 -9.35 2.57
C PHE A 111 8.07 -9.72 4.04
N ALA A 112 9.03 -10.61 4.30
CA ALA A 112 9.38 -11.03 5.65
C ALA A 112 9.87 -9.85 6.51
N LEU A 113 10.73 -9.00 5.95
CA LEU A 113 11.25 -7.83 6.63
C LEU A 113 10.13 -6.84 6.98
N SER A 114 9.17 -6.64 6.06
CA SER A 114 7.99 -5.80 6.30
C SER A 114 7.08 -6.35 7.40
N ALA A 115 6.95 -7.67 7.51
CA ALA A 115 6.16 -8.31 8.56
C ALA A 115 6.83 -8.21 9.95
N VAL A 116 8.16 -8.14 10.00
CA VAL A 116 8.92 -7.98 11.25
C VAL A 116 8.77 -6.57 11.84
N MET A 117 8.57 -5.54 11.01
CA MET A 117 8.52 -4.13 11.48
C MET A 117 7.43 -3.86 12.52
N PRO A 118 6.15 -4.22 12.32
CA PRO A 118 5.13 -4.01 13.34
C PRO A 118 5.44 -4.79 14.62
N ILE A 119 5.96 -6.02 14.51
CA ILE A 119 6.33 -6.85 15.66
C ILE A 119 7.43 -6.14 16.47
N TYR A 120 8.45 -5.62 15.80
CA TYR A 120 9.51 -4.84 16.44
C TYR A 120 8.95 -3.64 17.22
N VAL A 121 8.07 -2.84 16.60
CA VAL A 121 7.46 -1.68 17.25
C VAL A 121 6.65 -2.12 18.49
N PHE A 122 5.90 -3.23 18.41
CA PHE A 122 5.14 -3.74 19.55
C PHE A 122 6.02 -4.12 20.73
N ILE A 123 7.14 -4.80 20.49
CA ILE A 123 8.09 -5.24 21.51
C ILE A 123 8.81 -4.04 22.13
N ARG A 124 9.25 -3.08 21.30
CA ARG A 124 10.01 -1.91 21.76
C ARG A 124 9.17 -0.77 22.33
N TYR A 125 7.86 -0.81 22.13
CA TYR A 125 6.97 0.26 22.56
C TYR A 125 7.11 0.65 24.05
N PRO A 126 7.20 -0.29 25.02
CA PRO A 126 7.41 0.07 26.43
C PRO A 126 8.73 0.82 26.66
N VAL A 127 9.78 0.44 25.94
CA VAL A 127 11.10 1.11 26.02
C VAL A 127 10.99 2.53 25.46
N PHE A 128 10.32 2.73 24.32
CA PHE A 128 10.14 4.07 23.75
C PHE A 128 9.44 5.02 24.73
N ILE A 129 8.42 4.54 25.45
CA ILE A 129 7.74 5.34 26.47
C ILE A 129 8.66 5.65 27.66
N SER A 130 9.40 4.65 28.16
CA SER A 130 10.26 4.83 29.34
C SER A 130 11.48 5.73 29.07
N THR A 131 11.98 5.74 27.84
CA THR A 131 13.14 6.56 27.43
C THR A 131 12.77 7.91 26.86
N GLY A 132 11.46 8.27 26.81
CA GLY A 132 11.01 9.50 26.18
C GLY A 132 11.29 9.56 24.68
N PHE A 133 11.21 8.41 24.00
CA PHE A 133 11.53 8.23 22.57
C PHE A 133 12.99 8.49 22.20
N GLN A 134 13.90 8.41 23.16
CA GLN A 134 15.34 8.36 22.83
C GLN A 134 15.66 7.00 22.21
N GLY A 135 15.97 7.01 20.90
CA GLY A 135 16.25 5.79 20.15
C GLY A 135 17.63 5.24 20.43
N GLU A 136 17.73 3.94 20.67
CA GLU A 136 18.99 3.22 20.66
C GLU A 136 19.49 2.99 19.22
N THR A 137 20.74 2.60 19.06
CA THR A 137 21.32 2.31 17.74
C THR A 137 20.48 1.32 16.92
N ILE A 138 19.89 0.32 17.58
CA ILE A 138 19.04 -0.67 16.92
C ILE A 138 17.75 -0.02 16.38
N ASP A 139 17.18 0.96 17.09
CA ASP A 139 15.98 1.67 16.66
C ASP A 139 16.25 2.52 15.42
N ILE A 140 17.45 3.13 15.35
CA ILE A 140 17.90 3.89 14.18
C ILE A 140 18.07 2.98 12.97
N ILE A 141 18.67 1.80 13.16
CA ILE A 141 18.83 0.80 12.08
C ILE A 141 17.48 0.34 11.57
N MET A 142 16.58 -0.05 12.48
CA MET A 142 15.24 -0.53 12.11
C MET A 142 14.41 0.56 11.44
N GLY A 143 14.48 1.80 11.93
CA GLY A 143 13.85 2.95 11.31
C GLY A 143 14.39 3.22 9.90
N THR A 144 15.70 3.13 9.71
CA THR A 144 16.32 3.29 8.38
C THR A 144 15.85 2.20 7.41
N ILE A 145 15.81 0.94 7.86
CA ILE A 145 15.28 -0.17 7.06
C ILE A 145 13.82 0.10 6.69
N LEU A 146 12.99 0.57 7.63
CA LEU A 146 11.59 0.89 7.35
C LEU A 146 11.46 1.99 6.29
N ILE A 147 12.26 3.06 6.38
CA ILE A 147 12.28 4.13 5.37
C ILE A 147 12.62 3.57 3.99
N LEU A 148 13.64 2.72 3.89
CA LEU A 148 14.03 2.10 2.61
C LEU A 148 12.93 1.20 2.06
N LEU A 149 12.23 0.43 2.90
CA LEU A 149 11.09 -0.40 2.50
C LEU A 149 9.94 0.46 1.96
N VAL A 150 9.61 1.56 2.63
CA VAL A 150 8.55 2.48 2.20
C VAL A 150 8.91 3.14 0.88
N LEU A 151 10.14 3.62 0.70
CA LEU A 151 10.62 4.20 -0.56
C LEU A 151 10.58 3.19 -1.71
N GLU A 152 11.01 1.96 -1.47
CA GLU A 152 10.96 0.89 -2.48
C GLU A 152 9.52 0.51 -2.83
N CYS A 153 8.63 0.41 -1.84
CA CYS A 153 7.22 0.15 -2.07
C CYS A 153 6.57 1.28 -2.87
N SER A 154 6.81 2.54 -2.50
CA SER A 154 6.34 3.73 -3.22
C SER A 154 6.81 3.73 -4.68
N ARG A 155 8.08 3.40 -4.93
CA ARG A 155 8.64 3.29 -6.29
C ARG A 155 7.91 2.24 -7.13
N ARG A 156 7.47 1.14 -6.51
CA ARG A 156 6.75 0.07 -7.20
C ARG A 156 5.30 0.46 -7.52
N LEU A 157 4.62 1.12 -6.60
CA LEU A 157 3.21 1.49 -6.74
C LEU A 157 3.03 2.70 -7.66
N SER A 158 3.72 3.80 -7.33
CA SER A 158 3.53 5.11 -7.97
C SER A 158 4.60 5.45 -9.02
N GLY A 159 5.66 4.61 -9.11
CA GLY A 159 6.79 4.89 -9.97
C GLY A 159 7.89 5.72 -9.30
N PRO A 160 8.99 6.03 -10.02
CA PRO A 160 10.19 6.62 -9.42
C PRO A 160 10.02 8.08 -9.01
N ALA A 161 9.10 8.82 -9.62
CA ALA A 161 8.96 10.26 -9.37
C ALA A 161 8.65 10.58 -7.91
N LEU A 162 7.68 9.87 -7.30
CA LEU A 162 7.29 10.09 -5.92
C LEU A 162 8.41 9.68 -4.94
N SER A 163 9.13 8.60 -5.21
CA SER A 163 10.25 8.17 -4.38
C SER A 163 11.43 9.15 -4.45
N ILE A 164 11.74 9.69 -5.63
CA ILE A 164 12.78 10.71 -5.78
C ILE A 164 12.40 11.99 -5.01
N LEU A 165 11.15 12.43 -5.13
CA LEU A 165 10.66 13.58 -4.38
C LEU A 165 10.78 13.36 -2.87
N SER A 166 10.38 12.17 -2.39
CA SER A 166 10.50 11.81 -0.98
C SER A 166 11.95 11.80 -0.50
N ILE A 167 12.89 11.31 -1.30
CA ILE A 167 14.33 11.33 -0.99
C ILE A 167 14.85 12.76 -0.88
N ILE A 168 14.43 13.66 -1.78
CA ILE A 168 14.83 15.08 -1.74
C ILE A 168 14.35 15.72 -0.43
N PHE A 169 13.08 15.53 -0.05
CA PHE A 169 12.55 16.07 1.20
C PHE A 169 13.25 15.45 2.43
N LEU A 170 13.57 14.17 2.39
CA LEU A 170 14.27 13.48 3.46
C LEU A 170 15.70 14.02 3.61
N ALA A 171 16.40 14.23 2.51
CA ALA A 171 17.72 14.85 2.49
C ALA A 171 17.65 16.29 3.01
N TYR A 172 16.64 17.07 2.58
CA TYR A 172 16.43 18.40 3.11
C TYR A 172 16.19 18.41 4.63
N GLY A 173 15.36 17.49 5.15
CA GLY A 173 15.13 17.36 6.59
C GLY A 173 16.38 17.00 7.38
N LEU A 174 17.26 16.15 6.83
CA LEU A 174 18.50 15.73 7.49
C LEU A 174 19.61 16.78 7.42
N PHE A 175 19.74 17.46 6.28
CA PHE A 175 20.86 18.37 6.00
C PHE A 175 20.44 19.84 6.00
N GLY A 176 19.16 20.17 6.16
CA GLY A 176 18.65 21.53 6.08
C GLY A 176 19.31 22.51 7.06
N ARG A 177 19.69 22.03 8.24
CA ARG A 177 20.41 22.84 9.23
C ARG A 177 21.82 23.32 8.78
N TYR A 178 22.38 22.70 7.75
CA TYR A 178 23.68 23.07 7.19
C TYR A 178 23.58 24.01 5.99
N LEU A 179 22.35 24.31 5.53
CA LEU A 179 22.14 25.23 4.41
C LEU A 179 22.21 26.67 4.92
N PRO A 180 23.23 27.45 4.52
CA PRO A 180 23.36 28.84 4.95
C PRO A 180 22.28 29.73 4.32
N GLY A 181 21.55 30.46 5.14
CA GLY A 181 20.81 31.65 4.70
C GLY A 181 19.40 31.44 4.16
N ILE A 182 18.71 30.34 4.47
CA ILE A 182 17.31 30.15 4.04
C ILE A 182 16.30 30.36 5.20
N PHE A 183 16.77 30.52 6.46
CA PHE A 183 15.96 30.86 7.62
C PHE A 183 16.67 31.90 8.48
#